data_013440571d027a405acc6371041056ae
#
_entry.id   013440571d027a405acc6371041056ae
#
_cell.length_a   1.000
_cell.length_b   1.000
_cell.length_c   1.000
_cell.angle_alpha   90.00
_cell.angle_beta   90.00
_cell.angle_gamma   90.00
#
_symmetry.space_group_name_H-M   'P 1'
#
loop_
_entity.id
_entity.type
_entity.pdbx_description
1 polymer ?
#
loop_
_entity_poly.entity_id
_entity_poly.type
_entity_poly.pdbx_seq_one_letter_code
_entity_poly.pdbx_strand_id
1 'polypeptide(L)'
;MKDRVVISPTTRQEGHAELVMEVDDEGIVTKGMYFSITPVRGLEKMVLNKAPETAPVLCQRICGVCPIPHTLASAEAMDMALGIEIPKAGKLLRKAVAAAHGINSAAIHHFLVAPDVVPEDKFADAVNLFQWHSSRL
;
A
#
# COMPACT_ATOMS: atom_id res chain seq x y z
N MET A 1 35.29 11.10 4.19
CA MET A 1 34.39 10.73 5.34
C MET A 1 33.08 10.35 4.70
N LYS A 2 32.51 9.20 5.04
CA LYS A 2 31.21 8.83 4.44
C LYS A 2 30.11 9.66 5.08
N ASP A 3 29.44 10.45 4.30
CA ASP A 3 28.28 11.21 4.78
C ASP A 3 27.08 10.30 4.90
N ARG A 4 26.29 10.53 5.96
CA ARG A 4 25.04 9.82 6.18
C ARG A 4 23.87 10.75 5.90
N VAL A 5 23.07 10.40 4.90
CA VAL A 5 21.85 11.10 4.56
C VAL A 5 20.66 10.32 5.09
N VAL A 6 19.76 10.99 5.80
CA VAL A 6 18.55 10.39 6.38
C VAL A 6 17.34 11.17 5.88
N ILE A 7 16.39 10.43 5.29
CA ILE A 7 15.06 10.94 4.91
C ILE A 7 14.06 10.30 5.86
N SER A 8 13.51 11.09 6.77
CA SER A 8 12.59 10.59 7.80
C SER A 8 11.56 11.66 8.18
N PRO A 9 10.26 11.34 8.16
CA PRO A 9 9.69 10.17 7.50
C PRO A 9 9.71 10.30 5.97
N THR A 10 9.69 9.18 5.26
CA THR A 10 9.40 9.20 3.83
C THR A 10 7.92 9.57 3.61
N THR A 11 7.63 10.31 2.54
CA THR A 11 6.29 10.82 2.25
C THR A 11 5.71 10.20 0.97
N ARG A 12 4.43 10.45 0.70
CA ARG A 12 3.70 9.96 -0.50
C ARG A 12 3.59 8.45 -0.58
N GLN A 13 3.59 7.79 0.58
CA GLN A 13 3.42 6.35 0.72
C GLN A 13 2.50 6.03 1.90
N GLU A 14 1.99 4.81 1.94
CA GLU A 14 1.30 4.26 3.11
C GLU A 14 2.31 3.70 4.10
N GLY A 15 2.07 4.00 5.39
CA GLY A 15 2.95 3.65 6.49
C GLY A 15 4.10 4.66 6.67
N HIS A 16 4.78 4.53 7.80
CA HIS A 16 5.92 5.40 8.13
C HIS A 16 7.22 4.65 7.91
N ALA A 17 8.10 5.24 7.13
CA ALA A 17 9.41 4.67 6.87
C ALA A 17 10.50 5.73 6.90
N GLU A 18 11.72 5.25 7.05
CA GLU A 18 12.95 6.03 7.02
C GLU A 18 13.90 5.43 6.00
N LEU A 19 14.47 6.26 5.15
CA LEU A 19 15.53 5.91 4.24
C LEU A 19 16.85 6.46 4.76
N VAL A 20 17.82 5.58 4.96
CA VAL A 20 19.18 5.94 5.38
C VAL A 20 20.16 5.56 4.28
N MET A 21 20.97 6.49 3.86
CA MET A 21 21.97 6.29 2.81
C MET A 21 23.36 6.67 3.32
N GLU A 22 24.36 5.87 2.97
CA GLU A 22 25.78 6.22 3.09
C GLU A 22 26.27 6.68 1.72
N VAL A 23 26.88 7.86 1.68
CA VAL A 23 27.33 8.52 0.45
C VAL A 23 28.84 8.70 0.51
N ASP A 24 29.54 8.43 -0.58
CA ASP A 24 30.99 8.68 -0.68
C ASP A 24 31.30 10.15 -1.00
N ASP A 25 32.58 10.44 -1.12
CA ASP A 25 33.06 11.82 -1.35
C ASP A 25 32.69 12.32 -2.77
N GLU A 26 32.33 11.43 -3.70
CA GLU A 26 31.85 11.73 -5.05
C GLU A 26 30.31 11.91 -5.10
N GLY A 27 29.60 11.72 -3.98
CA GLY A 27 28.14 11.84 -3.91
C GLY A 27 27.40 10.57 -4.33
N ILE A 28 28.10 9.44 -4.47
CA ILE A 28 27.50 8.16 -4.86
C ILE A 28 27.01 7.41 -3.62
N VAL A 29 25.79 6.89 -3.69
CA VAL A 29 25.23 6.05 -2.63
C VAL A 29 25.94 4.69 -2.62
N THR A 30 26.70 4.43 -1.56
CA THR A 30 27.44 3.18 -1.37
C THR A 30 26.63 2.14 -0.58
N LYS A 31 25.66 2.60 0.22
CA LYS A 31 24.74 1.74 0.98
C LYS A 31 23.40 2.43 1.19
N GLY A 32 22.33 1.70 0.98
CA GLY A 32 20.98 2.15 1.27
C GLY A 32 20.28 1.18 2.23
N MET A 33 19.54 1.71 3.19
CA MET A 33 18.73 0.95 4.12
C MET A 33 17.36 1.62 4.24
N TYR A 34 16.30 0.81 4.16
CA TYR A 34 14.93 1.26 4.30
C TYR A 34 14.30 0.57 5.51
N PHE A 35 13.79 1.36 6.44
CA PHE A 35 13.20 0.87 7.68
C PHE A 35 11.74 1.26 7.79
N SER A 36 10.90 0.32 8.17
CA SER A 36 9.59 0.67 8.71
C SER A 36 9.78 1.21 10.13
N ILE A 37 9.38 2.44 10.37
CA ILE A 37 9.41 3.09 11.69
C ILE A 37 8.06 3.03 12.40
N THR A 38 7.04 2.48 11.76
CA THR A 38 5.75 2.18 12.41
C THR A 38 5.94 0.95 13.31
N PRO A 39 5.72 1.07 14.63
CA PRO A 39 6.14 0.03 15.58
C PRO A 39 5.19 -1.15 15.71
N VAL A 40 4.15 -1.27 14.87
CA VAL A 40 3.18 -2.35 14.96
C VAL A 40 3.81 -3.67 14.54
N ARG A 41 3.85 -4.63 15.45
CA ARG A 41 4.42 -5.97 15.28
C ARG A 41 3.43 -7.02 15.76
N GLY A 42 3.58 -8.25 15.27
CA GLY A 42 2.81 -9.40 15.74
C GLY A 42 1.39 -9.46 15.17
N LEU A 43 1.12 -8.79 14.04
CA LEU A 43 -0.18 -8.86 13.36
C LEU A 43 -0.53 -10.29 12.95
N GLU A 44 0.46 -11.12 12.65
CA GLU A 44 0.30 -12.55 12.38
C GLU A 44 -0.37 -13.32 13.53
N LYS A 45 -0.26 -12.82 14.77
CA LYS A 45 -0.91 -13.44 15.93
C LYS A 45 -2.42 -13.28 15.93
N MET A 46 -2.94 -12.34 15.16
CA MET A 46 -4.39 -12.11 15.05
C MET A 46 -5.12 -13.30 14.43
N VAL A 47 -4.44 -14.06 13.56
CA VAL A 47 -5.02 -15.20 12.85
C VAL A 47 -4.73 -16.55 13.53
N LEU A 48 -3.83 -16.59 14.51
CA LEU A 48 -3.51 -17.83 15.23
C LEU A 48 -4.73 -18.37 15.97
N ASN A 49 -4.96 -19.67 15.87
CA ASN A 49 -6.06 -20.39 16.50
C ASN A 49 -7.47 -19.87 16.08
N LYS A 50 -7.56 -19.24 14.93
CA LYS A 50 -8.84 -18.84 14.34
C LYS A 50 -9.24 -19.80 13.22
N ALA A 51 -10.55 -19.84 12.93
CA ALA A 51 -11.04 -20.57 11.77
C ALA A 51 -10.45 -19.99 10.49
N PRO A 52 -10.03 -20.80 9.52
CA PRO A 52 -9.38 -20.34 8.29
C PRO A 52 -10.16 -19.26 7.55
N GLU A 53 -11.48 -19.35 7.57
CA GLU A 53 -12.39 -18.39 6.89
C GLU A 53 -12.33 -16.99 7.50
N THR A 54 -11.86 -16.85 8.72
CA THR A 54 -11.72 -15.55 9.38
C THR A 54 -10.42 -14.82 8.98
N ALA A 55 -9.43 -15.53 8.45
CA ALA A 55 -8.15 -14.94 8.10
C ALA A 55 -8.26 -13.79 7.09
N PRO A 56 -9.00 -13.91 5.96
CA PRO A 56 -9.19 -12.80 5.04
C PRO A 56 -9.89 -11.59 5.67
N VAL A 57 -10.84 -11.83 6.57
CA VAL A 57 -11.58 -10.77 7.28
C VAL A 57 -10.70 -10.01 8.27
N LEU A 58 -9.81 -10.71 8.96
CA LEU A 58 -8.86 -10.10 9.88
C LEU A 58 -7.75 -9.37 9.14
N CYS A 59 -7.17 -10.02 8.12
CA CYS A 59 -6.08 -9.44 7.35
C CYS A 59 -6.46 -8.15 6.62
N GLN A 60 -7.69 -8.03 6.12
CA GLN A 60 -8.15 -6.78 5.50
C GLN A 60 -8.16 -5.59 6.47
N ARG A 61 -8.23 -5.83 7.79
CA ARG A 61 -8.25 -4.78 8.81
C ARG A 61 -6.87 -4.28 9.22
N ILE A 62 -5.82 -4.89 8.69
CA ILE A 62 -4.43 -4.47 8.94
C ILE A 62 -4.16 -3.10 8.30
N CYS A 63 -4.76 -2.84 7.14
CA CYS A 63 -4.56 -1.60 6.39
C CYS A 63 -5.89 -1.00 5.95
N GLY A 64 -6.08 0.29 6.22
CA GLY A 64 -7.27 1.04 5.77
C GLY A 64 -7.20 1.52 4.33
N VAL A 65 -6.00 1.62 3.75
CA VAL A 65 -5.77 2.08 2.37
C VAL A 65 -5.72 0.91 1.39
N CYS A 66 -5.19 -0.25 1.84
CA CYS A 66 -5.01 -1.44 0.99
C CYS A 66 -5.72 -2.71 1.51
N PRO A 67 -6.99 -2.65 1.95
CA PRO A 67 -7.69 -3.81 2.50
C PRO A 67 -7.88 -4.94 1.48
N ILE A 68 -8.08 -4.61 0.21
CA ILE A 68 -8.32 -5.60 -0.84
C ILE A 68 -7.10 -6.48 -1.11
N PRO A 69 -5.88 -5.96 -1.34
CA PRO A 69 -4.68 -6.78 -1.43
C PRO A 69 -4.49 -7.72 -0.25
N HIS A 70 -4.70 -7.24 0.98
CA HIS A 70 -4.63 -8.08 2.18
C HIS A 70 -5.67 -9.20 2.17
N THR A 71 -6.90 -8.90 1.77
CA THR A 71 -7.96 -9.90 1.64
C THR A 71 -7.61 -10.96 0.60
N LEU A 72 -7.16 -10.53 -0.59
CA LEU A 72 -6.83 -11.45 -1.68
C LEU A 72 -5.64 -12.33 -1.34
N ALA A 73 -4.57 -11.76 -0.81
CA ALA A 73 -3.38 -12.50 -0.43
C ALA A 73 -3.68 -13.55 0.65
N SER A 74 -4.47 -13.18 1.68
CA SER A 74 -4.86 -14.13 2.72
C SER A 74 -5.84 -15.20 2.22
N ALA A 75 -6.74 -14.87 1.31
CA ALA A 75 -7.64 -15.84 0.69
C ALA A 75 -6.85 -16.85 -0.17
N GLU A 76 -5.89 -16.38 -0.96
CA GLU A 76 -5.02 -17.27 -1.76
C GLU A 76 -4.15 -18.16 -0.87
N ALA A 77 -3.63 -17.63 0.24
CA ALA A 77 -2.88 -18.42 1.21
C ALA A 77 -3.74 -19.53 1.83
N MET A 78 -5.01 -19.23 2.14
CA MET A 78 -5.94 -20.24 2.66
C MET A 78 -6.32 -21.28 1.61
N ASP A 79 -6.57 -20.86 0.36
CA ASP A 79 -6.81 -21.81 -0.74
C ASP A 79 -5.66 -22.79 -0.89
N MET A 80 -4.42 -22.28 -0.87
CA MET A 80 -3.20 -23.12 -0.95
C MET A 80 -3.07 -24.05 0.26
N ALA A 81 -3.30 -23.55 1.46
CA ALA A 81 -3.17 -24.34 2.70
C ALA A 81 -4.21 -25.46 2.78
N LEU A 82 -5.40 -25.24 2.24
CA LEU A 82 -6.51 -26.20 2.25
C LEU A 82 -6.59 -27.05 0.97
N GLY A 83 -5.71 -26.82 0.00
CA GLY A 83 -5.72 -27.50 -1.29
C GLY A 83 -6.96 -27.21 -2.14
N ILE A 84 -7.54 -26.02 -2.00
CA ILE A 84 -8.76 -25.63 -2.71
C ILE A 84 -8.43 -25.14 -4.11
N GLU A 85 -9.01 -25.76 -5.12
CA GLU A 85 -8.95 -25.26 -6.48
C GLU A 85 -10.11 -24.27 -6.74
N ILE A 86 -9.75 -23.02 -7.04
CA ILE A 86 -10.73 -21.96 -7.24
C ILE A 86 -11.31 -22.07 -8.64
N PRO A 87 -12.66 -22.02 -8.80
CA PRO A 87 -13.30 -22.00 -10.11
C PRO A 87 -12.91 -20.75 -10.92
N LYS A 88 -12.95 -20.87 -12.25
CA LYS A 88 -12.58 -19.80 -13.18
C LYS A 88 -13.30 -18.47 -12.88
N ALA A 89 -14.59 -18.52 -12.55
CA ALA A 89 -15.36 -17.34 -12.18
C ALA A 89 -14.79 -16.65 -10.93
N GLY A 90 -14.42 -17.41 -9.90
CA GLY A 90 -13.79 -16.87 -8.69
C GLY A 90 -12.45 -16.17 -8.98
N LYS A 91 -11.60 -16.79 -9.85
CA LYS A 91 -10.35 -16.17 -10.31
C LYS A 91 -10.58 -14.84 -11.03
N LEU A 92 -11.62 -14.78 -11.88
CA LEU A 92 -11.98 -13.56 -12.61
C LEU A 92 -12.52 -12.47 -11.69
N LEU A 93 -13.37 -12.82 -10.72
CA LEU A 93 -13.89 -11.88 -9.72
C LEU A 93 -12.75 -11.30 -8.87
N ARG A 94 -11.80 -12.11 -8.40
CA ARG A 94 -10.63 -11.61 -7.67
C ARG A 94 -9.81 -10.63 -8.51
N LYS A 95 -9.58 -10.92 -9.80
CA LYS A 95 -8.90 -9.99 -10.70
C LYS A 95 -9.67 -8.69 -10.90
N ALA A 96 -10.99 -8.75 -11.04
CA ALA A 96 -11.83 -7.56 -11.19
C ALA A 96 -11.77 -6.67 -9.94
N VAL A 97 -11.87 -7.27 -8.75
CA VAL A 97 -11.76 -6.54 -7.47
C VAL A 97 -10.36 -5.94 -7.28
N ALA A 98 -9.32 -6.68 -7.63
CA ALA A 98 -7.94 -6.17 -7.60
C ALA A 98 -7.75 -4.96 -8.53
N ALA A 99 -8.29 -5.04 -9.76
CA ALA A 99 -8.23 -3.94 -10.72
C ALA A 99 -9.00 -2.71 -10.23
N ALA A 100 -10.20 -2.89 -9.69
CA ALA A 100 -10.99 -1.80 -9.12
C ALA A 100 -10.25 -1.12 -7.94
N HIS A 101 -9.61 -1.93 -7.08
CA HIS A 101 -8.77 -1.38 -6.01
C HIS A 101 -7.55 -0.64 -6.56
N GLY A 102 -6.93 -1.14 -7.64
CA GLY A 102 -5.83 -0.45 -8.33
C GLY A 102 -6.22 0.96 -8.80
N ILE A 103 -7.42 1.10 -9.36
CA ILE A 103 -7.96 2.42 -9.76
C ILE A 103 -8.12 3.33 -8.54
N ASN A 104 -8.75 2.82 -7.47
CA ASN A 104 -8.92 3.59 -6.23
C ASN A 104 -7.57 4.01 -5.62
N SER A 105 -6.61 3.10 -5.55
CA SER A 105 -5.27 3.38 -5.03
C SER A 105 -4.53 4.42 -5.86
N ALA A 106 -4.61 4.32 -7.19
CA ALA A 106 -4.01 5.30 -8.09
C ALA A 106 -4.64 6.69 -7.94
N ALA A 107 -5.96 6.77 -7.77
CA ALA A 107 -6.66 8.02 -7.53
C ALA A 107 -6.19 8.70 -6.23
N ILE A 108 -6.08 7.94 -5.13
CA ILE A 108 -5.56 8.43 -3.85
C ILE A 108 -4.13 8.93 -4.02
N HIS A 109 -3.27 8.16 -4.71
CA HIS A 109 -1.89 8.55 -4.95
C HIS A 109 -1.77 9.86 -5.75
N HIS A 110 -2.53 10.00 -6.83
CA HIS A 110 -2.57 11.24 -7.61
C HIS A 110 -3.00 12.43 -6.77
N PHE A 111 -4.00 12.26 -5.91
CA PHE A 111 -4.43 13.30 -4.98
C PHE A 111 -3.31 13.71 -4.01
N LEU A 112 -2.56 12.76 -3.48
CA LEU A 112 -1.44 13.02 -2.57
C LEU A 112 -0.27 13.74 -3.25
N VAL A 113 -0.05 13.48 -4.55
CA VAL A 113 1.05 14.07 -5.33
C VAL A 113 0.64 15.40 -5.97
N ALA A 114 -0.64 15.67 -6.14
CA ALA A 114 -1.12 16.88 -6.79
C ALA A 114 -0.52 18.19 -6.22
N PRO A 115 -0.36 18.37 -4.88
CA PRO A 115 0.27 19.57 -4.32
C PRO A 115 1.71 19.79 -4.78
N ASP A 116 2.40 18.74 -5.21
CA ASP A 116 3.81 18.84 -5.62
C ASP A 116 3.99 19.19 -7.10
N VAL A 117 2.96 18.92 -7.93
CA VAL A 117 3.05 19.04 -9.40
C VAL A 117 2.10 20.07 -10.00
N VAL A 118 1.09 20.47 -9.24
CA VAL A 118 0.11 21.47 -9.69
C VAL A 118 0.45 22.82 -9.07
N PRO A 119 0.53 23.92 -9.86
CA PRO A 119 0.69 25.26 -9.33
C PRO A 119 -0.39 25.61 -8.29
N GLU A 120 -0.01 26.36 -7.25
CA GLU A 120 -0.88 26.65 -6.11
C GLU A 120 -2.22 27.30 -6.52
N ASP A 121 -2.18 28.19 -7.50
CA ASP A 121 -3.36 28.86 -8.06
C ASP A 121 -4.33 27.92 -8.79
N LYS A 122 -3.87 26.72 -9.18
CA LYS A 122 -4.67 25.69 -9.86
C LYS A 122 -5.00 24.47 -8.99
N PHE A 123 -4.56 24.47 -7.75
CA PHE A 123 -4.76 23.33 -6.87
C PHE A 123 -6.26 23.05 -6.62
N ALA A 124 -7.07 24.09 -6.44
CA ALA A 124 -8.52 23.94 -6.25
C ALA A 124 -9.20 23.28 -7.47
N ASP A 125 -8.77 23.61 -8.68
CA ASP A 125 -9.31 23.01 -9.92
C ASP A 125 -8.94 21.53 -10.02
N ALA A 126 -7.71 21.18 -9.65
CA ALA A 126 -7.27 19.79 -9.60
C ALA A 126 -8.07 18.97 -8.57
N VAL A 127 -8.31 19.51 -7.38
CA VAL A 127 -9.14 18.86 -6.34
C VAL A 127 -10.58 18.68 -6.84
N ASN A 128 -11.18 19.69 -7.46
CA ASN A 128 -12.52 19.60 -8.00
C ASN A 128 -12.64 18.53 -9.10
N LEU A 129 -11.63 18.41 -9.96
CA LEU A 129 -11.59 17.36 -10.99
C LEU A 129 -11.59 15.96 -10.36
N PHE A 130 -10.85 15.74 -9.28
CA PHE A 130 -10.85 14.46 -8.55
C PHE A 130 -12.19 14.17 -7.89
N GLN A 131 -12.81 15.16 -7.23
CA GLN A 131 -14.13 15.00 -6.62
C GLN A 131 -15.20 14.68 -7.67
N TRP A 132 -15.12 15.30 -8.84
CA TRP A 132 -16.05 15.03 -9.95
C TRP A 132 -15.93 13.59 -10.46
N HIS A 133 -14.71 13.03 -10.55
CA HIS A 133 -14.51 11.64 -10.94
C HIS A 133 -14.99 10.67 -9.86
N SER A 134 -14.71 10.92 -8.59
CA SER A 134 -15.09 10.03 -7.50
C SER A 134 -16.61 9.98 -7.25
N SER A 135 -17.36 11.02 -7.62
CA SER A 135 -18.83 11.03 -7.49
C SER A 135 -19.56 10.26 -8.58
N ARG A 136 -18.84 9.73 -9.59
CA ARG A 136 -19.42 9.00 -10.74
C ARG A 136 -19.04 7.52 -10.80
N LEU A 137 -18.22 7.05 -9.84
CA LEU A 137 -17.89 5.64 -9.62
C LEU A 137 -18.76 5.04 -8.52
#